data_efcd67ee95a35f4ecd78086b30af1c80
#
_entry.id   efcd67ee95a35f4ecd78086b30af1c80
#
_cell.length_a   1.000
_cell.length_b   1.000
_cell.length_c   1.000
_cell.angle_alpha   90.00
_cell.angle_beta   90.00
_cell.angle_gamma   90.00
#
_symmetry.space_group_name_H-M   'P 1'
#
loop_
_entity.id
_entity.type
_entity.pdbx_description
1 polymer ?
#
loop_
_entity_poly.entity_id
_entity_poly.type
_entity_poly.pdbx_seq_one_letter_code
_entity_poly.pdbx_strand_id
1 'polypeptide(L)'
;MIILGATPIGNLGDASPRLREALAAAEVIVAEDTRTAIHLLRALGVESRPRLIAMHDHNERERAAEIVELARETDVLVLSDAGMPTVSDPGFHLVDAAAAADVQVTAIPGPSAVVTALAVSGLATDRFTFEGFLPRKPGDRRSSLRALATEPRTMVFFESPNRLASSLEDIASVLGADRRVAVCRELTKLFEEVKRGTAAELAEWASGGVKGEICIVIAGAEAVEADPATALEQVLALVASGTRLKDASNEVAEATGLSKRDLYQAALAARPPKASQDARVRPAP
;
A
#
# COMPACT_ATOMS: atom_id res chain seq x y z
N MET A 1 -14.80 -8.54 24.98
CA MET A 1 -14.13 -8.59 23.64
C MET A 1 -13.54 -7.24 23.25
N ILE A 2 -12.68 -7.22 22.23
CA ILE A 2 -12.14 -5.97 21.66
C ILE A 2 -12.92 -5.61 20.39
N ILE A 3 -13.38 -4.37 20.28
CA ILE A 3 -14.14 -3.85 19.15
C ILE A 3 -13.37 -2.69 18.52
N LEU A 4 -12.83 -2.87 17.32
CA LEU A 4 -12.17 -1.80 16.58
C LEU A 4 -13.25 -0.94 15.90
N GLY A 5 -13.39 0.32 16.27
CA GLY A 5 -14.40 1.23 15.72
C GLY A 5 -13.79 2.21 14.72
N ALA A 6 -14.18 2.11 13.43
CA ALA A 6 -13.75 3.07 12.43
C ALA A 6 -14.45 4.42 12.63
N THR A 7 -13.67 5.49 12.81
CA THR A 7 -14.15 6.86 13.02
C THR A 7 -14.22 7.65 11.70
N PRO A 8 -15.00 8.75 11.64
CA PRO A 8 -14.98 9.64 10.48
C PRO A 8 -13.59 10.22 10.19
N ILE A 9 -13.26 10.39 8.91
CA ILE A 9 -12.00 11.00 8.46
C ILE A 9 -12.12 12.49 8.13
N GLY A 10 -13.24 13.10 8.50
CA GLY A 10 -13.48 14.54 8.27
C GLY A 10 -14.95 14.92 8.26
N ASN A 11 -15.86 14.02 7.87
CA ASN A 11 -17.29 14.25 7.83
C ASN A 11 -18.01 13.39 8.88
N LEU A 12 -18.60 14.02 9.89
CA LEU A 12 -19.36 13.34 10.93
C LEU A 12 -20.56 12.52 10.40
N GLY A 13 -21.06 12.87 9.21
CA GLY A 13 -22.09 12.12 8.53
C GLY A 13 -21.69 10.70 8.13
N ASP A 14 -20.38 10.44 8.03
CA ASP A 14 -19.83 9.13 7.69
C ASP A 14 -19.75 8.18 8.91
N ALA A 15 -20.06 8.66 10.12
CA ALA A 15 -20.17 7.79 11.30
C ALA A 15 -21.30 6.78 11.10
N SER A 16 -20.97 5.50 11.02
CA SER A 16 -21.97 4.44 10.84
C SER A 16 -22.96 4.39 12.01
N PRO A 17 -24.22 3.95 11.80
CA PRO A 17 -25.17 3.73 12.88
C PRO A 17 -24.60 2.79 13.97
N ARG A 18 -23.90 1.72 13.57
CA ARG A 18 -23.25 0.78 14.50
C ARG A 18 -22.17 1.43 15.35
N LEU A 19 -21.38 2.38 14.78
CA LEU A 19 -20.41 3.13 15.57
C LEU A 19 -21.10 4.01 16.60
N ARG A 20 -22.17 4.70 16.24
CA ARG A 20 -22.95 5.53 17.17
C ARG A 20 -23.56 4.72 18.31
N GLU A 21 -24.13 3.55 18.00
CA GLU A 21 -24.65 2.60 18.98
C GLU A 21 -23.56 2.09 19.92
N ALA A 22 -22.40 1.69 19.36
CA ALA A 22 -21.27 1.23 20.16
C ALA A 22 -20.71 2.33 21.07
N LEU A 23 -20.60 3.57 20.60
CA LEU A 23 -20.17 4.72 21.40
C LEU A 23 -21.16 5.01 22.56
N ALA A 24 -22.47 4.86 22.30
CA ALA A 24 -23.49 5.07 23.32
C ALA A 24 -23.49 3.98 24.40
N ALA A 25 -23.20 2.73 24.04
CA ALA A 25 -23.19 1.58 24.92
C ALA A 25 -21.83 1.32 25.62
N ALA A 26 -20.74 1.91 25.11
CA ALA A 26 -19.39 1.62 25.60
C ALA A 26 -19.21 2.03 27.07
N GLU A 27 -18.75 1.09 27.89
CA GLU A 27 -18.27 1.34 29.26
C GLU A 27 -16.80 1.73 29.27
N VAL A 28 -16.02 1.18 28.34
CA VAL A 28 -14.58 1.44 28.17
C VAL A 28 -14.28 1.78 26.72
N ILE A 29 -13.60 2.93 26.53
CA ILE A 29 -13.04 3.32 25.23
C ILE A 29 -11.53 3.47 25.38
N VAL A 30 -10.79 2.78 24.54
CA VAL A 30 -9.37 2.97 24.29
C VAL A 30 -9.22 3.87 23.07
N ALA A 31 -8.47 4.97 23.20
CA ALA A 31 -8.30 5.94 22.14
C ALA A 31 -6.84 6.39 22.03
N GLU A 32 -6.41 6.75 20.83
CA GLU A 32 -5.08 7.33 20.59
C GLU A 32 -4.95 8.65 21.36
N ASP A 33 -5.85 9.59 21.11
CA ASP A 33 -6.02 10.80 21.91
C ASP A 33 -7.44 10.83 22.54
N THR A 34 -7.49 10.73 23.85
CA THR A 34 -8.76 10.76 24.60
C THR A 34 -9.54 12.07 24.42
N ARG A 35 -8.86 13.17 24.08
CA ARG A 35 -9.50 14.47 23.80
C ARG A 35 -10.25 14.42 22.47
N THR A 36 -9.66 13.78 21.45
CA THR A 36 -10.31 13.52 20.15
C THR A 36 -11.53 12.63 20.34
N ALA A 37 -11.43 11.56 21.12
CA ALA A 37 -12.57 10.70 21.43
C ALA A 37 -13.70 11.45 22.14
N ILE A 38 -13.42 12.31 23.13
CA ILE A 38 -14.41 13.16 23.80
C ILE A 38 -15.06 14.12 22.80
N HIS A 39 -14.26 14.70 21.90
CA HIS A 39 -14.79 15.60 20.87
C HIS A 39 -15.76 14.84 19.95
N LEU A 40 -15.40 13.65 19.50
CA LEU A 40 -16.23 12.80 18.66
C LEU A 40 -17.57 12.46 19.34
N LEU A 41 -17.54 12.01 20.61
CA LEU A 41 -18.75 11.72 21.39
C LEU A 41 -19.70 12.93 21.40
N ARG A 42 -19.17 14.11 21.73
CA ARG A 42 -19.95 15.36 21.77
C ARG A 42 -20.51 15.74 20.41
N ALA A 43 -19.68 15.66 19.36
CA ALA A 43 -20.08 16.03 18.00
C ALA A 43 -21.14 15.10 17.43
N LEU A 44 -21.19 13.83 17.87
CA LEU A 44 -22.20 12.85 17.49
C LEU A 44 -23.44 12.88 18.40
N GLY A 45 -23.47 13.75 19.42
CA GLY A 45 -24.58 13.84 20.38
C GLY A 45 -24.69 12.63 21.31
N VAL A 46 -23.58 11.94 21.57
CA VAL A 46 -23.53 10.78 22.48
C VAL A 46 -23.27 11.27 23.92
N GLU A 47 -24.20 10.97 24.81
CA GLU A 47 -24.15 11.45 26.22
C GLU A 47 -23.45 10.46 27.16
N SER A 48 -23.01 9.29 26.68
CA SER A 48 -22.30 8.30 27.50
C SER A 48 -21.01 8.87 28.08
N ARG A 49 -20.62 8.34 29.25
CA ARG A 49 -19.39 8.72 29.97
C ARG A 49 -18.51 7.48 30.21
N PRO A 50 -17.92 6.93 29.13
CA PRO A 50 -17.08 5.75 29.27
C PRO A 50 -15.80 6.05 30.05
N ARG A 51 -15.20 5.02 30.63
CA ARG A 51 -13.82 5.09 31.09
C ARG A 51 -12.91 5.21 29.85
N LEU A 52 -12.13 6.28 29.78
CA LEU A 52 -11.19 6.53 28.68
C LEU A 52 -9.79 6.05 29.06
N ILE A 53 -9.16 5.30 28.16
CA ILE A 53 -7.78 4.82 28.28
C ILE A 53 -7.01 5.34 27.06
N ALA A 54 -5.90 6.06 27.30
CA ALA A 54 -5.03 6.51 26.22
C ALA A 54 -4.08 5.39 25.80
N MET A 55 -4.04 5.09 24.49
CA MET A 55 -3.11 4.13 23.88
C MET A 55 -2.56 4.72 22.57
N HIS A 56 -1.27 5.03 22.55
CA HIS A 56 -0.55 5.61 21.44
C HIS A 56 0.71 4.79 21.15
N ASP A 57 1.38 5.00 20.03
CA ASP A 57 2.54 4.23 19.57
C ASP A 57 3.61 3.99 20.64
N HIS A 58 3.82 4.96 21.53
CA HIS A 58 4.87 4.85 22.55
C HIS A 58 4.50 3.97 23.75
N ASN A 59 3.21 3.73 24.02
CA ASN A 59 2.76 2.94 25.18
C ASN A 59 1.93 1.72 24.81
N GLU A 60 1.64 1.49 23.55
CA GLU A 60 0.76 0.42 23.07
C GLU A 60 1.20 -0.96 23.58
N ARG A 61 2.49 -1.29 23.48
CA ARG A 61 3.01 -2.59 23.92
C ARG A 61 2.84 -2.83 25.41
N GLU A 62 3.04 -1.79 26.21
CA GLU A 62 2.89 -1.89 27.67
C GLU A 62 1.41 -2.01 28.05
N ARG A 63 0.54 -1.30 27.35
CA ARG A 63 -0.90 -1.27 27.59
C ARG A 63 -1.64 -2.48 27.05
N ALA A 64 -1.11 -3.14 26.02
CA ALA A 64 -1.79 -4.25 25.35
C ALA A 64 -2.22 -5.35 26.34
N ALA A 65 -1.34 -5.78 27.24
CA ALA A 65 -1.67 -6.82 28.23
C ALA A 65 -2.79 -6.38 29.20
N GLU A 66 -2.76 -5.13 29.71
CA GLU A 66 -3.79 -4.56 30.58
C GLU A 66 -5.16 -4.54 29.88
N ILE A 67 -5.19 -4.10 28.61
CA ILE A 67 -6.42 -3.98 27.82
C ILE A 67 -6.98 -5.36 27.47
N VAL A 68 -6.12 -6.34 27.17
CA VAL A 68 -6.52 -7.72 26.89
C VAL A 68 -7.19 -8.35 28.12
N GLU A 69 -6.62 -8.17 29.31
CA GLU A 69 -7.26 -8.66 30.55
C GLU A 69 -8.59 -7.96 30.82
N LEU A 70 -8.65 -6.64 30.62
CA LEU A 70 -9.91 -5.91 30.75
C LEU A 70 -10.99 -6.40 29.77
N ALA A 71 -10.57 -6.75 28.54
CA ALA A 71 -11.46 -7.25 27.50
C ALA A 71 -12.04 -8.67 27.76
N ARG A 72 -11.52 -9.39 28.77
CA ARG A 72 -12.11 -10.65 29.26
C ARG A 72 -13.37 -10.42 30.11
N GLU A 73 -13.44 -9.26 30.77
CA GLU A 73 -14.52 -8.94 31.71
C GLU A 73 -15.58 -8.05 31.07
N THR A 74 -15.19 -7.15 30.17
CA THR A 74 -16.10 -6.21 29.50
C THR A 74 -15.71 -5.98 28.03
N ASP A 75 -16.62 -5.40 27.25
CA ASP A 75 -16.32 -4.98 25.88
C ASP A 75 -15.50 -3.70 25.90
N VAL A 76 -14.42 -3.71 25.12
CA VAL A 76 -13.49 -2.58 24.98
C VAL A 76 -13.58 -2.05 23.56
N LEU A 77 -14.10 -0.82 23.41
CA LEU A 77 -14.15 -0.13 22.14
C LEU A 77 -12.82 0.60 21.90
N VAL A 78 -12.15 0.31 20.78
CA VAL A 78 -10.87 0.92 20.40
C VAL A 78 -11.09 1.85 19.22
N LEU A 79 -10.63 3.09 19.35
CA LEU A 79 -10.77 4.16 18.37
C LEU A 79 -9.40 4.72 18.00
N SER A 80 -9.18 5.06 16.74
CA SER A 80 -8.14 5.98 16.28
C SER A 80 -8.67 7.41 16.20
N ASP A 81 -7.80 8.37 16.01
CA ASP A 81 -8.20 9.76 15.82
C ASP A 81 -9.02 9.97 14.55
N ALA A 82 -8.72 9.22 13.48
CA ALA A 82 -9.46 9.27 12.21
C ALA A 82 -9.32 7.94 11.43
N GLY A 83 -10.43 7.39 10.97
CA GLY A 83 -10.45 6.19 10.14
C GLY A 83 -10.42 4.89 10.94
N MET A 84 -9.77 3.87 10.40
CA MET A 84 -9.74 2.51 10.96
C MET A 84 -8.53 2.36 11.90
N PRO A 85 -8.72 1.99 13.17
CA PRO A 85 -7.61 1.66 14.05
C PRO A 85 -6.67 0.62 13.44
N THR A 86 -5.40 0.64 13.81
CA THR A 86 -4.32 -0.24 13.34
C THR A 86 -3.72 0.11 11.96
N VAL A 87 -4.36 0.97 11.17
CA VAL A 87 -3.90 1.34 9.82
C VAL A 87 -3.19 2.70 9.87
N SER A 88 -1.90 2.72 10.05
CA SER A 88 -1.05 3.90 10.36
C SER A 88 -1.34 4.53 11.73
N ASP A 89 -2.08 3.83 12.55
CA ASP A 89 -2.50 4.21 13.90
C ASP A 89 -2.14 3.09 14.87
N PRO A 90 -2.08 3.35 16.19
CA PRO A 90 -1.89 2.32 17.20
C PRO A 90 -2.99 1.25 17.16
N GLY A 91 -2.67 0.04 17.63
CA GLY A 91 -3.64 -1.05 17.76
C GLY A 91 -3.14 -2.41 17.26
N PHE A 92 -2.08 -2.43 16.44
CA PHE A 92 -1.53 -3.70 15.93
C PHE A 92 -1.08 -4.63 17.07
N HIS A 93 -0.29 -4.11 18.03
CA HIS A 93 0.20 -4.91 19.15
C HIS A 93 -0.92 -5.35 20.10
N LEU A 94 -1.98 -4.54 20.21
CA LEU A 94 -3.16 -4.92 20.99
C LEU A 94 -3.90 -6.09 20.32
N VAL A 95 -4.12 -6.05 19.01
CA VAL A 95 -4.78 -7.11 18.27
C VAL A 95 -3.95 -8.40 18.30
N ASP A 96 -2.62 -8.30 18.13
CA ASP A 96 -1.69 -9.42 18.21
C ASP A 96 -1.73 -10.08 19.61
N ALA A 97 -1.66 -9.27 20.67
CA ALA A 97 -1.76 -9.77 22.05
C ALA A 97 -3.11 -10.40 22.35
N ALA A 98 -4.21 -9.83 21.85
CA ALA A 98 -5.56 -10.38 22.02
C ALA A 98 -5.70 -11.74 21.32
N ALA A 99 -5.19 -11.87 20.11
CA ALA A 99 -5.17 -13.12 19.36
C ALA A 99 -4.35 -14.20 20.09
N ALA A 100 -3.18 -13.85 20.62
CA ALA A 100 -2.33 -14.75 21.40
C ALA A 100 -2.99 -15.19 22.73
N ALA A 101 -3.88 -14.37 23.29
CA ALA A 101 -4.59 -14.63 24.55
C ALA A 101 -6.00 -15.24 24.35
N ASP A 102 -6.38 -15.59 23.12
CA ASP A 102 -7.71 -16.08 22.72
C ASP A 102 -8.85 -15.14 23.14
N VAL A 103 -8.60 -13.83 23.10
CA VAL A 103 -9.61 -12.80 23.31
C VAL A 103 -10.20 -12.38 21.97
N GLN A 104 -11.52 -12.44 21.87
CA GLN A 104 -12.23 -12.12 20.64
C GLN A 104 -11.99 -10.66 20.22
N VAL A 105 -11.63 -10.48 18.94
CA VAL A 105 -11.51 -9.17 18.29
C VAL A 105 -12.52 -9.08 17.15
N THR A 106 -13.24 -7.98 17.06
CA THR A 106 -14.16 -7.68 15.97
C THR A 106 -13.98 -6.24 15.50
N ALA A 107 -14.60 -5.87 14.37
CA ALA A 107 -14.56 -4.51 13.86
C ALA A 107 -15.95 -3.98 13.49
N ILE A 108 -16.12 -2.69 13.69
CA ILE A 108 -17.17 -1.88 13.10
C ILE A 108 -16.55 -1.17 11.90
N PRO A 109 -16.77 -1.65 10.66
CA PRO A 109 -16.18 -1.05 9.47
C PRO A 109 -16.71 0.36 9.23
N GLY A 110 -15.88 1.19 8.62
CA GLY A 110 -16.24 2.56 8.32
C GLY A 110 -15.23 3.25 7.41
N PRO A 111 -15.14 4.58 7.48
CA PRO A 111 -14.27 5.37 6.61
C PRO A 111 -12.80 4.96 6.68
N SER A 112 -12.13 5.06 5.53
CA SER A 112 -10.69 4.86 5.40
C SER A 112 -10.15 5.80 4.34
N ALA A 113 -9.20 6.66 4.68
CA ALA A 113 -8.59 7.59 3.74
C ALA A 113 -7.85 6.85 2.62
N VAL A 114 -7.25 5.70 2.90
CA VAL A 114 -6.53 4.86 1.93
C VAL A 114 -7.45 4.39 0.82
N VAL A 115 -8.55 3.71 1.18
CA VAL A 115 -9.50 3.16 0.19
C VAL A 115 -10.29 4.27 -0.49
N THR A 116 -10.63 5.34 0.24
CA THR A 116 -11.33 6.50 -0.33
C THR A 116 -10.46 7.19 -1.39
N ALA A 117 -9.18 7.48 -1.07
CA ALA A 117 -8.24 8.06 -2.02
C ALA A 117 -8.06 7.17 -3.26
N LEU A 118 -7.89 5.87 -3.06
CA LEU A 118 -7.78 4.91 -4.16
C LEU A 118 -9.01 4.95 -5.08
N ALA A 119 -10.22 4.92 -4.50
CA ALA A 119 -11.47 4.91 -5.25
C ALA A 119 -11.68 6.18 -6.11
N VAL A 120 -11.26 7.35 -5.61
CA VAL A 120 -11.41 8.62 -6.33
C VAL A 120 -10.19 9.00 -7.17
N SER A 121 -9.09 8.25 -7.10
CA SER A 121 -7.84 8.58 -7.79
C SER A 121 -7.92 8.54 -9.32
N GLY A 122 -8.73 7.63 -9.88
CA GLY A 122 -8.75 7.32 -11.31
C GLY A 122 -7.55 6.49 -11.77
N LEU A 123 -6.84 5.85 -10.85
CA LEU A 123 -5.79 4.86 -11.09
C LEU A 123 -6.33 3.44 -10.90
N ALA A 124 -5.57 2.43 -11.32
CA ALA A 124 -5.98 1.03 -11.20
C ALA A 124 -6.20 0.64 -9.72
N THR A 125 -7.31 -0.06 -9.44
CA THR A 125 -7.73 -0.38 -8.06
C THR A 125 -7.73 -1.87 -7.75
N ASP A 126 -7.48 -2.71 -8.76
CA ASP A 126 -7.51 -4.17 -8.66
C ASP A 126 -6.43 -4.73 -7.74
N ARG A 127 -5.25 -4.10 -7.75
CA ARG A 127 -4.12 -4.44 -6.87
C ARG A 127 -3.42 -3.17 -6.43
N PHE A 128 -3.29 -2.97 -5.12
CA PHE A 128 -2.62 -1.81 -4.55
C PHE A 128 -1.80 -2.17 -3.32
N THR A 129 -0.92 -1.26 -2.92
CA THR A 129 -0.17 -1.28 -1.67
C THR A 129 -0.44 -0.01 -0.89
N PHE A 130 -0.42 -0.11 0.43
CA PHE A 130 -0.40 1.03 1.32
C PHE A 130 0.97 1.09 1.99
N GLU A 131 1.69 2.17 1.75
CA GLU A 131 3.10 2.32 2.13
C GLU A 131 3.28 3.26 3.35
N GLY A 132 2.17 3.76 3.93
CA GLY A 132 2.22 4.70 5.05
C GLY A 132 2.80 6.06 4.66
N PHE A 133 3.58 6.67 5.56
CA PHE A 133 4.25 7.94 5.31
C PHE A 133 5.63 7.75 4.68
N LEU A 134 5.94 8.59 3.70
CA LEU A 134 7.30 8.65 3.16
C LEU A 134 8.31 9.12 4.25
N PRO A 135 9.55 8.60 4.24
CA PRO A 135 10.59 9.02 5.18
C PRO A 135 10.84 10.53 5.15
N ARG A 136 11.09 11.12 6.33
CA ARG A 136 11.30 12.57 6.46
C ARG A 136 12.59 13.06 5.81
N LYS A 137 13.67 12.26 5.93
CA LYS A 137 14.98 12.62 5.36
C LYS A 137 14.98 12.37 3.86
N PRO A 138 15.42 13.33 3.01
CA PRO A 138 15.40 13.18 1.55
C PRO A 138 16.16 11.95 1.04
N GLY A 139 17.30 11.62 1.66
CA GLY A 139 18.09 10.44 1.29
C GLY A 139 17.33 9.13 1.51
N ASP A 140 16.72 8.98 2.69
CA ASP A 140 15.94 7.80 3.07
C ASP A 140 14.66 7.71 2.21
N ARG A 141 14.00 8.86 1.94
CA ARG A 141 12.82 8.94 1.08
C ARG A 141 13.12 8.47 -0.34
N ARG A 142 14.19 8.97 -0.96
CA ARG A 142 14.62 8.51 -2.29
C ARG A 142 15.02 7.03 -2.29
N SER A 143 15.62 6.53 -1.21
CA SER A 143 15.95 5.12 -1.10
C SER A 143 14.71 4.24 -1.02
N SER A 144 13.70 4.62 -0.23
CA SER A 144 12.41 3.95 -0.16
C SER A 144 11.70 3.95 -1.52
N LEU A 145 11.67 5.09 -2.21
CA LEU A 145 11.08 5.19 -3.54
C LEU A 145 11.80 4.31 -4.58
N ARG A 146 13.15 4.21 -4.52
CA ARG A 146 13.89 3.30 -5.43
C ARG A 146 13.51 1.84 -5.25
N ALA A 147 13.25 1.41 -4.02
CA ALA A 147 12.79 0.04 -3.75
C ALA A 147 11.41 -0.26 -4.39
N LEU A 148 10.63 0.78 -4.64
CA LEU A 148 9.29 0.71 -5.25
C LEU A 148 9.31 1.07 -6.76
N ALA A 149 10.47 1.29 -7.38
CA ALA A 149 10.55 1.77 -8.76
C ALA A 149 9.91 0.81 -9.77
N THR A 150 9.96 -0.48 -9.49
CA THR A 150 9.38 -1.55 -10.32
C THR A 150 8.07 -2.12 -9.76
N GLU A 151 7.49 -1.54 -8.72
CA GLU A 151 6.23 -2.01 -8.14
C GLU A 151 5.09 -1.85 -9.15
N PRO A 152 4.46 -2.95 -9.62
CA PRO A 152 3.43 -2.90 -10.66
C PRO A 152 2.05 -2.50 -10.11
N ARG A 153 1.84 -2.57 -8.79
CA ARG A 153 0.56 -2.23 -8.16
C ARG A 153 0.47 -0.73 -7.93
N THR A 154 -0.74 -0.20 -7.85
CA THR A 154 -0.98 1.17 -7.39
C THR A 154 -0.52 1.32 -5.95
N MET A 155 0.22 2.38 -5.65
CA MET A 155 0.77 2.66 -4.33
C MET A 155 0.03 3.82 -3.68
N VAL A 156 -0.32 3.69 -2.40
CA VAL A 156 -0.99 4.75 -1.63
C VAL A 156 -0.09 5.17 -0.47
N PHE A 157 0.10 6.48 -0.31
CA PHE A 157 0.90 7.08 0.76
C PHE A 157 0.10 8.13 1.51
N PHE A 158 0.37 8.28 2.80
CA PHE A 158 0.03 9.50 3.53
C PHE A 158 1.18 10.50 3.43
N GLU A 159 0.84 11.79 3.41
CA GLU A 159 1.87 12.83 3.41
C GLU A 159 1.37 14.10 4.12
N SER A 160 2.29 14.85 4.68
CA SER A 160 1.97 16.15 5.27
C SER A 160 1.98 17.26 4.21
N PRO A 161 1.13 18.28 4.32
CA PRO A 161 1.06 19.35 3.34
C PRO A 161 2.39 20.10 3.17
N ASN A 162 3.14 20.27 4.26
CA ASN A 162 4.43 20.97 4.24
C ASN A 162 5.54 20.21 3.50
N ARG A 163 5.37 18.90 3.28
CA ARG A 163 6.35 18.04 2.62
C ARG A 163 5.94 17.66 1.21
N LEU A 164 4.66 17.89 0.85
CA LEU A 164 4.08 17.40 -0.40
C LEU A 164 4.91 17.77 -1.62
N ALA A 165 5.30 19.04 -1.79
CA ALA A 165 6.10 19.47 -2.94
C ALA A 165 7.41 18.68 -3.04
N SER A 166 8.21 18.64 -1.97
CA SER A 166 9.47 17.92 -1.97
C SER A 166 9.32 16.40 -2.12
N SER A 167 8.19 15.83 -1.66
CA SER A 167 7.90 14.41 -1.86
C SER A 167 7.54 14.11 -3.31
N LEU A 168 6.76 14.96 -3.98
CA LEU A 168 6.43 14.84 -5.40
C LEU A 168 7.66 15.05 -6.30
N GLU A 169 8.57 15.99 -5.96
CA GLU A 169 9.86 16.15 -6.64
C GLU A 169 10.71 14.87 -6.58
N ASP A 170 10.81 14.25 -5.39
CA ASP A 170 11.52 12.98 -5.24
C ASP A 170 10.81 11.83 -5.98
N ILE A 171 9.47 11.79 -5.99
CA ILE A 171 8.68 10.83 -6.78
C ILE A 171 8.97 11.00 -8.27
N ALA A 172 8.91 12.22 -8.79
CA ALA A 172 9.23 12.52 -10.21
C ALA A 172 10.66 12.12 -10.58
N SER A 173 11.63 12.41 -9.71
CA SER A 173 13.04 12.09 -9.92
C SER A 173 13.34 10.59 -9.89
N VAL A 174 12.64 9.81 -9.07
CA VAL A 174 12.98 8.40 -8.82
C VAL A 174 12.07 7.44 -9.57
N LEU A 175 10.76 7.71 -9.62
CA LEU A 175 9.77 6.84 -10.28
C LEU A 175 9.47 7.27 -11.72
N GLY A 176 9.94 8.46 -12.14
CA GLY A 176 9.72 9.02 -13.45
C GLY A 176 8.85 10.27 -13.43
N ALA A 177 9.23 11.29 -14.20
CA ALA A 177 8.53 12.58 -14.30
C ALA A 177 7.07 12.40 -14.79
N ASP A 178 6.87 11.46 -15.71
CA ASP A 178 5.59 11.16 -16.35
C ASP A 178 4.73 10.15 -15.55
N ARG A 179 5.22 9.66 -14.40
CA ARG A 179 4.46 8.75 -13.54
C ARG A 179 3.12 9.37 -13.18
N ARG A 180 2.03 8.67 -13.46
CA ARG A 180 0.68 9.14 -13.11
C ARG A 180 0.48 9.14 -11.60
N VAL A 181 -0.01 10.26 -11.08
CA VAL A 181 -0.24 10.48 -9.64
C VAL A 181 -1.58 11.17 -9.45
N ALA A 182 -2.26 10.85 -8.35
CA ALA A 182 -3.38 11.61 -7.83
C ALA A 182 -3.05 12.06 -6.40
N VAL A 183 -3.18 13.36 -6.14
CA VAL A 183 -3.11 13.93 -4.79
C VAL A 183 -4.54 14.18 -4.32
N CYS A 184 -4.95 13.44 -3.30
CA CYS A 184 -6.26 13.58 -2.65
C CYS A 184 -6.06 14.41 -1.37
N ARG A 185 -6.76 15.53 -1.27
CA ARG A 185 -6.63 16.48 -0.19
C ARG A 185 -7.97 16.67 0.51
N GLU A 186 -7.95 16.71 1.85
CA GLU A 186 -9.13 17.02 2.67
C GLU A 186 -10.35 16.13 2.32
N LEU A 187 -10.13 14.84 2.08
CA LEU A 187 -11.17 13.87 1.74
C LEU A 187 -12.34 13.96 2.72
N THR A 188 -13.56 13.95 2.21
CA THR A 188 -14.84 14.08 2.91
C THR A 188 -15.12 15.44 3.55
N LYS A 189 -14.16 16.39 3.52
CA LYS A 189 -14.28 17.72 4.13
C LYS A 189 -14.75 18.79 3.12
N LEU A 190 -15.06 19.98 3.62
CA LEU A 190 -15.56 21.09 2.80
C LEU A 190 -14.61 21.48 1.64
N PHE A 191 -13.30 21.32 1.83
CA PHE A 191 -12.29 21.67 0.84
C PHE A 191 -11.66 20.45 0.18
N GLU A 192 -12.46 19.38 0.01
CA GLU A 192 -12.02 18.18 -0.70
C GLU A 192 -11.56 18.53 -2.12
N GLU A 193 -10.41 18.03 -2.49
CA GLU A 193 -9.85 18.18 -3.83
C GLU A 193 -9.10 16.91 -4.23
N VAL A 194 -9.31 16.49 -5.48
CA VAL A 194 -8.53 15.39 -6.09
C VAL A 194 -7.83 15.94 -7.33
N LYS A 195 -6.53 16.21 -7.20
CA LYS A 195 -5.67 16.70 -8.28
C LYS A 195 -4.96 15.54 -8.94
N ARG A 196 -5.14 15.36 -10.24
CA ARG A 196 -4.54 14.31 -11.05
C ARG A 196 -3.57 14.91 -12.05
N GLY A 197 -2.48 14.20 -12.34
CA GLY A 197 -1.48 14.60 -13.32
C GLY A 197 -0.27 13.69 -13.30
N THR A 198 0.81 14.12 -13.92
CA THR A 198 2.11 13.50 -13.80
C THR A 198 2.79 13.93 -12.49
N ALA A 199 3.78 13.17 -12.04
CA ALA A 199 4.54 13.50 -10.84
C ALA A 199 5.19 14.89 -10.96
N ALA A 200 5.71 15.25 -12.14
CA ALA A 200 6.31 16.56 -12.39
C ALA A 200 5.29 17.71 -12.33
N GLU A 201 4.13 17.57 -13.00
CA GLU A 201 3.06 18.59 -12.96
C GLU A 201 2.55 18.83 -11.55
N LEU A 202 2.38 17.75 -10.76
CA LEU A 202 1.89 17.87 -9.40
C LEU A 202 2.95 18.42 -8.43
N ALA A 203 4.24 18.18 -8.68
CA ALA A 203 5.34 18.81 -7.94
C ALA A 203 5.34 20.34 -8.15
N GLU A 204 5.19 20.79 -9.40
CA GLU A 204 5.07 22.21 -9.72
C GLU A 204 3.83 22.83 -9.05
N TRP A 205 2.66 22.21 -9.18
CA TRP A 205 1.45 22.68 -8.52
C TRP A 205 1.60 22.79 -7.00
N ALA A 206 2.21 21.78 -6.36
CA ALA A 206 2.38 21.75 -4.92
C ALA A 206 3.38 22.81 -4.40
N SER A 207 4.28 23.31 -5.24
CA SER A 207 5.25 24.36 -4.90
C SER A 207 4.58 25.67 -4.47
N GLY A 208 3.37 25.94 -4.93
CA GLY A 208 2.54 27.06 -4.50
C GLY A 208 2.02 26.99 -3.06
N GLY A 209 2.30 25.89 -2.38
CA GLY A 209 1.83 25.61 -1.02
C GLY A 209 0.43 24.99 -0.99
N VAL A 210 0.31 23.89 -0.27
CA VAL A 210 -0.94 23.12 -0.09
C VAL A 210 -1.24 23.01 1.39
N LYS A 211 -2.53 22.98 1.77
CA LYS A 211 -2.98 22.82 3.16
C LYS A 211 -3.89 21.62 3.30
N GLY A 212 -4.01 21.12 4.52
CA GLY A 212 -4.91 20.03 4.86
C GLY A 212 -4.22 18.66 4.87
N GLU A 213 -4.99 17.62 5.08
CA GLU A 213 -4.52 16.24 5.09
C GLU A 213 -4.39 15.71 3.67
N ILE A 214 -3.31 14.98 3.41
CA ILE A 214 -2.92 14.54 2.06
C ILE A 214 -2.81 13.03 1.99
N CYS A 215 -3.41 12.47 0.95
CA CYS A 215 -3.19 11.12 0.50
C CYS A 215 -2.66 11.16 -0.95
N ILE A 216 -1.52 10.51 -1.22
CA ILE A 216 -0.92 10.44 -2.55
C ILE A 216 -1.20 9.03 -3.09
N VAL A 217 -1.76 8.94 -4.29
CA VAL A 217 -1.95 7.68 -5.01
C VAL A 217 -1.07 7.71 -6.25
N ILE A 218 -0.20 6.72 -6.42
CA ILE A 218 0.78 6.65 -7.50
C ILE A 218 0.50 5.40 -8.34
N ALA A 219 0.44 5.54 -9.65
CA ALA A 219 0.31 4.41 -10.55
C ALA A 219 1.50 3.44 -10.40
N GLY A 220 1.26 2.16 -10.49
CA GLY A 220 2.29 1.16 -10.57
C GLY A 220 3.24 1.38 -11.75
N ALA A 221 4.36 0.70 -11.73
CA ALA A 221 5.26 0.65 -12.88
C ALA A 221 4.52 0.01 -14.06
N GLU A 222 4.62 0.63 -15.23
CA GLU A 222 4.19 -0.03 -16.46
C GLU A 222 5.05 -1.27 -16.65
N ALA A 223 4.42 -2.37 -17.07
CA ALA A 223 5.19 -3.53 -17.48
C ALA A 223 6.10 -3.07 -18.62
N VAL A 224 7.39 -3.11 -18.41
CA VAL A 224 8.34 -2.95 -19.51
C VAL A 224 8.05 -4.15 -20.41
N GLU A 225 7.43 -3.91 -21.58
CA GLU A 225 7.33 -4.96 -22.58
C GLU A 225 8.76 -5.39 -22.89
N ALA A 226 9.09 -6.58 -22.43
CA ALA A 226 10.41 -7.12 -22.67
C ALA A 226 10.61 -7.22 -24.18
N ASP A 227 11.68 -6.59 -24.69
CA ASP A 227 12.03 -6.68 -26.10
C ASP A 227 12.29 -8.15 -26.46
N PRO A 228 11.51 -8.73 -27.40
CA PRO A 228 11.68 -10.11 -27.81
C PRO A 228 13.10 -10.44 -28.28
N ALA A 229 13.83 -9.47 -28.87
CA ALA A 229 15.20 -9.67 -29.32
C ALA A 229 16.17 -9.82 -28.14
N THR A 230 16.07 -8.95 -27.14
CA THR A 230 16.86 -9.04 -25.90
C THR A 230 16.54 -10.33 -25.12
N ALA A 231 15.27 -10.70 -25.04
CA ALA A 231 14.86 -11.95 -24.39
C ALA A 231 15.39 -13.19 -25.13
N LEU A 232 15.42 -13.16 -26.46
CA LEU A 232 16.03 -14.22 -27.26
C LEU A 232 17.54 -14.35 -26.98
N GLU A 233 18.26 -13.24 -26.90
CA GLU A 233 19.68 -13.23 -26.54
C GLU A 233 19.92 -13.87 -25.16
N GLN A 234 19.07 -13.59 -24.17
CA GLN A 234 19.14 -14.21 -22.85
C GLN A 234 18.93 -15.72 -22.91
N VAL A 235 17.92 -16.20 -23.68
CA VAL A 235 17.71 -17.63 -23.89
C VAL A 235 18.94 -18.28 -24.51
N LEU A 236 19.53 -17.66 -25.55
CA LEU A 236 20.71 -18.20 -26.22
C LEU A 236 21.94 -18.23 -25.29
N ALA A 237 22.14 -17.22 -24.46
CA ALA A 237 23.20 -17.18 -23.45
C ALA A 237 23.04 -18.32 -22.41
N LEU A 238 21.85 -18.55 -21.88
CA LEU A 238 21.57 -19.66 -20.98
C LEU A 238 21.80 -21.03 -21.65
N VAL A 239 21.44 -21.17 -22.90
CA VAL A 239 21.73 -22.39 -23.67
C VAL A 239 23.21 -22.60 -23.90
N ALA A 240 23.96 -21.53 -24.18
CA ALA A 240 25.42 -21.58 -24.34
C ALA A 240 26.14 -21.95 -23.00
N SER A 241 25.58 -21.59 -21.86
CA SER A 241 26.06 -21.99 -20.54
C SER A 241 25.69 -23.43 -20.14
N GLY A 242 24.94 -24.17 -20.97
CA GLY A 242 24.60 -25.57 -20.74
C GLY A 242 23.15 -25.84 -20.32
N THR A 243 22.33 -24.82 -20.16
CA THR A 243 20.91 -24.98 -19.82
C THR A 243 20.14 -25.57 -21.04
N ARG A 244 19.21 -26.50 -20.80
CA ARG A 244 18.38 -27.03 -21.87
C ARG A 244 17.49 -25.94 -22.45
N LEU A 245 17.34 -25.90 -23.78
CA LEU A 245 16.56 -24.85 -24.44
C LEU A 245 15.14 -24.68 -23.90
N LYS A 246 14.46 -25.79 -23.56
CA LYS A 246 13.13 -25.75 -22.95
C LYS A 246 13.13 -25.04 -21.59
N ASP A 247 14.15 -25.28 -20.78
CA ASP A 247 14.27 -24.73 -19.44
C ASP A 247 14.71 -23.27 -19.49
N ALA A 248 15.67 -22.93 -20.36
CA ALA A 248 16.08 -21.56 -20.64
C ALA A 248 14.91 -20.70 -21.15
N SER A 249 14.12 -21.24 -22.10
CA SER A 249 12.93 -20.51 -22.60
C SER A 249 11.86 -20.34 -21.53
N ASN A 250 11.73 -21.26 -20.58
CA ASN A 250 10.81 -21.13 -19.45
C ASN A 250 11.27 -20.05 -18.48
N GLU A 251 12.54 -20.08 -18.10
CA GLU A 251 13.16 -19.14 -17.17
C GLU A 251 13.03 -17.69 -17.69
N VAL A 252 13.37 -17.46 -18.96
CA VAL A 252 13.25 -16.13 -19.57
C VAL A 252 11.79 -15.72 -19.73
N ALA A 253 10.88 -16.64 -20.08
CA ALA A 253 9.45 -16.36 -20.17
C ALA A 253 8.86 -15.92 -18.82
N GLU A 254 9.22 -16.58 -17.72
CA GLU A 254 8.80 -16.24 -16.37
C GLU A 254 9.35 -14.86 -15.94
N ALA A 255 10.60 -14.56 -16.29
CA ALA A 255 11.25 -13.30 -15.96
C ALA A 255 10.72 -12.10 -16.79
N THR A 256 10.33 -12.35 -18.05
CA THR A 256 9.99 -11.28 -19.01
C THR A 256 8.50 -11.14 -19.31
N GLY A 257 7.67 -12.13 -18.93
CA GLY A 257 6.26 -12.19 -19.29
C GLY A 257 5.99 -12.55 -20.76
N LEU A 258 7.02 -12.80 -21.55
CA LEU A 258 6.90 -13.19 -22.96
C LEU A 258 6.44 -14.65 -23.11
N SER A 259 5.86 -14.97 -24.27
CA SER A 259 5.42 -16.34 -24.58
C SER A 259 6.60 -17.31 -24.64
N LYS A 260 6.60 -18.29 -23.73
CA LYS A 260 7.58 -19.39 -23.74
C LYS A 260 7.66 -20.09 -25.10
N ARG A 261 6.51 -20.27 -25.75
CA ARG A 261 6.43 -20.91 -27.06
C ARG A 261 7.19 -20.10 -28.13
N ASP A 262 7.00 -18.79 -28.12
CA ASP A 262 7.58 -17.92 -29.13
C ASP A 262 9.10 -17.76 -28.90
N LEU A 263 9.54 -17.64 -27.66
CA LEU A 263 10.96 -17.64 -27.27
C LEU A 263 11.63 -18.99 -27.70
N TYR A 264 10.98 -20.10 -27.43
CA TYR A 264 11.49 -21.42 -27.84
C TYR A 264 11.62 -21.55 -29.35
N GLN A 265 10.62 -21.11 -30.12
CA GLN A 265 10.63 -21.16 -31.59
C GLN A 265 11.70 -20.23 -32.15
N ALA A 266 11.81 -19.01 -31.66
CA ALA A 266 12.82 -18.04 -32.05
C ALA A 266 14.25 -18.59 -31.80
N ALA A 267 14.47 -19.18 -30.62
CA ALA A 267 15.77 -19.76 -30.29
C ALA A 267 16.10 -21.04 -31.10
N LEU A 268 15.10 -21.82 -31.51
CA LEU A 268 15.29 -22.93 -32.46
C LEU A 268 15.71 -22.43 -33.85
N ALA A 269 15.07 -21.36 -34.33
CA ALA A 269 15.38 -20.76 -35.63
C ALA A 269 16.78 -20.10 -35.65
N ALA A 270 17.23 -19.55 -34.53
CA ALA A 270 18.54 -18.93 -34.39
C ALA A 270 19.71 -19.94 -34.23
N ARG A 271 19.42 -21.23 -34.05
CA ARG A 271 20.47 -22.27 -33.97
C ARG A 271 21.07 -22.51 -35.35
N PRO A 272 22.41 -22.50 -35.51
CA PRO A 272 23.00 -22.96 -36.75
C PRO A 272 22.66 -24.42 -37.01
N PRO A 273 22.47 -24.82 -38.30
CA PRO A 273 22.15 -26.20 -38.65
C PRO A 273 23.26 -27.10 -38.11
N LYS A 274 22.87 -28.20 -37.44
CA LYS A 274 23.82 -29.22 -37.00
C LYS A 274 24.61 -29.67 -38.25
N ALA A 275 25.93 -29.48 -38.23
CA ALA A 275 26.80 -30.07 -39.25
C ALA A 275 26.54 -31.59 -39.29
N SER A 276 26.12 -32.08 -40.43
CA SER A 276 25.88 -33.50 -40.67
C SER A 276 27.22 -34.24 -40.54
N GLN A 277 27.40 -34.98 -39.44
CA GLN A 277 28.45 -36.00 -39.31
C GLN A 277 28.05 -37.22 -40.13
N ASP A 278 28.09 -37.13 -41.47
CA ASP A 278 28.01 -38.28 -42.35
C ASP A 278 29.00 -38.09 -43.52
N ALA A 279 30.26 -38.32 -43.23
CA ALA A 279 31.24 -38.68 -44.23
C ALA A 279 32.03 -39.88 -43.72
N ARG A 280 31.35 -41.03 -43.58
CA ARG A 280 32.07 -42.31 -43.54
C ARG A 280 32.68 -42.57 -44.94
N VAL A 281 33.94 -42.22 -45.06
CA VAL A 281 34.77 -42.70 -46.17
C VAL A 281 34.85 -44.20 -46.06
N ARG A 282 34.26 -44.90 -47.02
CA ARG A 282 34.53 -46.35 -47.28
C ARG A 282 35.91 -46.47 -47.91
N PRO A 283 36.81 -47.30 -47.37
CA PRO A 283 38.00 -47.66 -48.14
C PRO A 283 37.62 -48.57 -49.33
N ALA A 284 38.16 -48.23 -50.49
CA ALA A 284 38.04 -49.05 -51.69
C ALA A 284 39.01 -50.24 -51.67
N PRO A 285 38.74 -51.27 -52.44
CA PRO A 285 39.37 -52.61 -52.38
C PRO A 285 40.85 -52.69 -52.81
#